data_5d46d494171ff6c755cb2118749f4d7f
#
_entry.id   5d46d494171ff6c755cb2118749f4d7f
#
_cell.length_a   1.000
_cell.length_b   1.000
_cell.length_c   1.000
_cell.angle_alpha   90.00
_cell.angle_beta   90.00
_cell.angle_gamma   90.00
#
_symmetry.space_group_name_H-M   'P 1'
#
loop_
_entity.id
_entity.type
_entity.pdbx_description
1 polymer ?
#
loop_
_entity_poly.entity_id
_entity_poly.type
_entity_poly.pdbx_seq_one_letter_code
_entity_poly.pdbx_strand_id
1 'polypeptide(L)'
;MDEQPQKSNTLKYVAIGCVGIILLGVCAVGSCMLMGGGAAVGVLGAVSAPAEQTKGFFADLRARNYQGALSRMSPTYQASHPLATFQQVVDATPALTQQTDDTISSRSVNNSVATMSGTLTTPQGSVPIVVTLTQNGAAWQIDSVLVNGTPLQ
;
A
#
# COMPACT_ATOMS: atom_id res chain seq x y z
N MET A 1 14.39 66.52 -28.90
CA MET A 1 14.49 65.19 -29.49
C MET A 1 14.29 64.24 -28.35
N ASP A 2 13.01 63.83 -28.14
CA ASP A 2 12.60 62.94 -27.05
C ASP A 2 12.59 61.51 -27.57
N GLU A 3 13.53 60.69 -27.13
CA GLU A 3 13.50 59.25 -27.37
C GLU A 3 12.58 58.60 -26.34
N GLN A 4 11.40 58.17 -26.76
CA GLN A 4 10.51 57.35 -25.97
C GLN A 4 11.06 55.94 -25.89
N PRO A 5 11.16 55.34 -24.70
CA PRO A 5 11.56 53.94 -24.56
C PRO A 5 10.44 53.03 -25.05
N GLN A 6 10.74 52.24 -26.08
CA GLN A 6 9.88 51.23 -26.67
C GLN A 6 9.64 50.13 -25.64
N LYS A 7 8.43 50.07 -25.07
CA LYS A 7 7.99 49.00 -24.16
C LYS A 7 8.01 47.66 -24.91
N SER A 8 9.04 46.87 -24.64
CA SER A 8 9.20 45.52 -25.19
C SER A 8 8.05 44.61 -24.75
N ASN A 9 7.19 44.22 -25.69
CA ASN A 9 6.14 43.20 -25.47
C ASN A 9 6.71 41.79 -25.25
N THR A 10 8.00 41.61 -25.38
CA THR A 10 8.70 40.32 -25.21
C THR A 10 8.51 39.73 -23.83
N LEU A 11 8.39 40.57 -22.79
CA LEU A 11 8.19 40.10 -21.42
C LEU A 11 6.82 39.40 -21.21
N LYS A 12 5.78 39.84 -21.94
CA LYS A 12 4.45 39.23 -21.87
C LYS A 12 4.40 37.82 -22.49
N TYR A 13 5.13 37.64 -23.58
CA TYR A 13 5.17 36.34 -24.26
C TYR A 13 6.04 35.32 -23.51
N VAL A 14 7.11 35.77 -22.84
CA VAL A 14 7.93 34.89 -21.98
C VAL A 14 7.13 34.42 -20.77
N ALA A 15 6.34 35.28 -20.12
CA ALA A 15 5.50 34.90 -18.98
C ALA A 15 4.41 33.89 -19.39
N ILE A 16 3.77 34.06 -20.55
CA ILE A 16 2.76 33.13 -21.06
C ILE A 16 3.39 31.79 -21.48
N GLY A 17 4.58 31.83 -22.08
CA GLY A 17 5.31 30.63 -22.47
C GLY A 17 5.70 29.75 -21.27
N CYS A 18 6.19 30.34 -20.18
CA CYS A 18 6.60 29.59 -18.98
C CYS A 18 5.39 28.94 -18.27
N VAL A 19 4.25 29.61 -18.20
CA VAL A 19 3.02 29.04 -17.61
C VAL A 19 2.48 27.90 -18.47
N GLY A 20 2.54 28.01 -19.80
CA GLY A 20 2.13 26.95 -20.72
C GLY A 20 3.00 25.68 -20.60
N ILE A 21 4.31 25.84 -20.45
CA ILE A 21 5.25 24.70 -20.30
C ILE A 21 5.03 24.00 -18.95
N ILE A 22 4.76 24.72 -17.87
CA ILE A 22 4.49 24.13 -16.56
C ILE A 22 3.17 23.33 -16.57
N LEU A 23 2.12 23.87 -17.20
CA LEU A 23 0.83 23.18 -17.31
C LEU A 23 0.91 21.92 -18.19
N LEU A 24 1.64 21.97 -19.30
CA LEU A 24 1.86 20.81 -20.16
C LEU A 24 2.80 19.78 -19.49
N GLY A 25 3.79 20.22 -18.71
CA GLY A 25 4.68 19.34 -17.96
C GLY A 25 3.96 18.54 -16.87
N VAL A 26 3.04 19.16 -16.14
CA VAL A 26 2.24 18.49 -15.10
C VAL A 26 1.29 17.46 -15.71
N CYS A 27 0.67 17.75 -16.87
CA CYS A 27 -0.15 16.76 -17.57
C CYS A 27 0.66 15.58 -18.10
N ALA A 28 1.90 15.79 -18.56
CA ALA A 28 2.75 14.71 -19.08
C ALA A 28 3.19 13.74 -17.95
N VAL A 29 3.51 14.25 -16.76
CA VAL A 29 3.88 13.40 -15.62
C VAL A 29 2.66 12.70 -15.02
N GLY A 30 1.50 13.35 -14.96
CA GLY A 30 0.26 12.76 -14.48
C GLY A 30 -0.32 11.67 -15.39
N SER A 31 -0.19 11.83 -16.71
CA SER A 31 -0.72 10.86 -17.69
C SER A 31 0.16 9.62 -17.86
N CYS A 32 1.47 9.71 -17.61
CA CYS A 32 2.34 8.54 -17.66
C CYS A 32 2.09 7.53 -16.52
N MET A 33 1.50 7.95 -15.40
CA MET A 33 1.13 7.01 -14.34
C MET A 33 -0.10 6.15 -14.68
N LEU A 34 -0.92 6.56 -15.67
CA LEU A 34 -2.14 5.83 -16.03
C LEU A 34 -2.01 4.92 -17.26
N MET A 35 -0.99 5.09 -18.13
CA MET A 35 -0.95 4.36 -19.41
C MET A 35 0.41 3.80 -19.84
N GLY A 36 1.50 3.91 -19.07
CA GLY A 36 2.82 3.54 -19.58
C GLY A 36 3.82 2.97 -18.60
N GLY A 37 3.40 2.35 -17.50
CA GLY A 37 4.28 1.76 -16.49
C GLY A 37 4.67 0.30 -16.73
N GLY A 38 4.90 -0.12 -17.95
CA GLY A 38 4.98 -1.54 -18.28
C GLY A 38 6.32 -2.25 -18.15
N ALA A 39 7.44 -1.60 -17.82
CA ALA A 39 8.71 -2.35 -17.84
C ALA A 39 9.69 -2.06 -16.69
N ALA A 40 9.70 -0.87 -16.08
CA ALA A 40 10.59 -0.57 -14.97
C ALA A 40 9.93 -0.65 -13.60
N VAL A 41 8.59 -0.62 -13.53
CA VAL A 41 7.78 -0.77 -12.32
C VAL A 41 7.65 -2.24 -11.90
N GLY A 42 7.92 -3.19 -12.80
CA GLY A 42 7.68 -4.61 -12.58
C GLY A 42 8.46 -5.22 -11.41
N VAL A 43 9.70 -4.84 -11.18
CA VAL A 43 10.53 -5.46 -10.13
C VAL A 43 10.34 -4.79 -8.78
N LEU A 44 10.23 -3.46 -8.74
CA LEU A 44 9.98 -2.73 -7.48
C LEU A 44 8.52 -2.88 -7.04
N GLY A 45 7.56 -2.91 -7.98
CA GLY A 45 6.15 -3.13 -7.69
C GLY A 45 5.84 -4.55 -7.20
N ALA A 46 6.57 -5.55 -7.67
CA ALA A 46 6.38 -6.94 -7.25
C ALA A 46 6.69 -7.18 -5.76
N VAL A 47 7.59 -6.38 -5.17
CA VAL A 47 7.98 -6.50 -3.75
C VAL A 47 7.23 -5.52 -2.86
N SER A 48 6.81 -4.38 -3.38
CA SER A 48 6.08 -3.36 -2.61
C SER A 48 4.61 -3.70 -2.41
N ALA A 49 3.94 -4.26 -3.44
CA ALA A 49 2.52 -4.56 -3.38
C ALA A 49 2.10 -5.54 -2.26
N PRO A 50 2.81 -6.67 -2.01
CA PRO A 50 2.50 -7.54 -0.86
C PRO A 50 2.72 -6.84 0.49
N ALA A 51 3.76 -5.99 0.59
CA ALA A 51 4.02 -5.24 1.82
C ALA A 51 2.94 -4.21 2.10
N GLU A 52 2.42 -3.53 1.07
CA GLU A 52 1.31 -2.58 1.21
C GLU A 52 0.01 -3.29 1.63
N GLN A 53 -0.27 -4.48 1.09
CA GLN A 53 -1.41 -5.28 1.52
C GLN A 53 -1.28 -5.69 3.00
N THR A 54 -0.11 -6.13 3.42
CA THR A 54 0.17 -6.52 4.81
C THR A 54 0.01 -5.32 5.75
N LYS A 55 0.61 -4.18 5.43
CA LYS A 55 0.48 -2.95 6.23
C LYS A 55 -0.97 -2.46 6.29
N GLY A 56 -1.66 -2.47 5.16
CA GLY A 56 -3.07 -2.11 5.09
C GLY A 56 -3.95 -3.00 5.98
N PHE A 57 -3.68 -4.31 6.02
CA PHE A 57 -4.38 -5.26 6.89
C PHE A 57 -4.22 -4.87 8.37
N PHE A 58 -2.99 -4.65 8.84
CA PHE A 58 -2.76 -4.27 10.23
C PHE A 58 -3.27 -2.85 10.55
N ALA A 59 -3.23 -1.93 9.60
CA ALA A 59 -3.83 -0.60 9.76
C ALA A 59 -5.35 -0.67 9.91
N ASP A 60 -6.03 -1.50 9.11
CA ASP A 60 -7.46 -1.74 9.22
C ASP A 60 -7.81 -2.37 10.58
N LEU A 61 -7.03 -3.33 11.08
CA LEU A 61 -7.24 -3.92 12.41
C LEU A 61 -7.06 -2.88 13.54
N ARG A 62 -6.04 -2.02 13.47
CA ARG A 62 -5.86 -0.91 14.44
C ARG A 62 -7.05 0.05 14.44
N ALA A 63 -7.61 0.31 13.26
CA ALA A 63 -8.80 1.16 13.11
C ALA A 63 -10.12 0.43 13.46
N ARG A 64 -10.06 -0.86 13.85
CA ARG A 64 -11.22 -1.74 14.03
C ARG A 64 -12.11 -1.85 12.79
N ASN A 65 -11.52 -1.65 11.61
CA ASN A 65 -12.16 -1.85 10.31
C ASN A 65 -12.05 -3.33 9.91
N TYR A 66 -12.76 -4.19 10.62
CA TYR A 66 -12.71 -5.65 10.39
C TYR A 66 -13.15 -6.04 8.98
N GLN A 67 -14.13 -5.32 8.41
CA GLN A 67 -14.56 -5.53 7.03
C GLN A 67 -13.44 -5.21 6.04
N GLY A 68 -12.71 -4.13 6.25
CA GLY A 68 -11.55 -3.75 5.43
C GLY A 68 -10.43 -4.79 5.54
N ALA A 69 -10.09 -5.20 6.76
CA ALA A 69 -9.08 -6.24 6.99
C ALA A 69 -9.47 -7.57 6.34
N LEU A 70 -10.73 -8.02 6.53
CA LEU A 70 -11.23 -9.26 5.93
C LEU A 70 -11.21 -9.21 4.39
N SER A 71 -11.50 -8.07 3.79
CA SER A 71 -11.47 -7.90 2.33
C SER A 71 -10.08 -8.06 1.70
N ARG A 72 -9.01 -7.94 2.50
CA ARG A 72 -7.63 -8.18 2.07
C ARG A 72 -7.21 -9.65 2.14
N MET A 73 -8.00 -10.48 2.84
CA MET A 73 -7.78 -11.92 2.91
C MET A 73 -8.23 -12.58 1.60
N SER A 74 -7.71 -13.76 1.34
CA SER A 74 -8.09 -14.53 0.15
C SER A 74 -9.58 -14.93 0.17
N PRO A 75 -10.21 -15.12 -1.00
CA PRO A 75 -11.60 -15.56 -1.08
C PRO A 75 -11.86 -16.86 -0.34
N THR A 76 -10.89 -17.76 -0.33
CA THR A 76 -10.98 -19.03 0.41
C THR A 76 -11.08 -18.79 1.92
N TYR A 77 -10.27 -17.89 2.45
CA TYR A 77 -10.33 -17.51 3.86
C TYR A 77 -11.66 -16.83 4.19
N GLN A 78 -12.10 -15.88 3.37
CA GLN A 78 -13.36 -15.15 3.56
C GLN A 78 -14.59 -16.08 3.54
N ALA A 79 -14.58 -17.10 2.67
CA ALA A 79 -15.67 -18.07 2.59
C ALA A 79 -15.79 -18.92 3.86
N SER A 80 -14.67 -19.24 4.51
CA SER A 80 -14.65 -20.03 5.76
C SER A 80 -14.80 -19.18 7.03
N HIS A 81 -14.55 -17.86 6.94
CA HIS A 81 -14.59 -16.94 8.07
C HIS A 81 -15.52 -15.74 7.77
N PRO A 82 -16.84 -15.87 7.94
CA PRO A 82 -17.75 -14.72 7.90
C PRO A 82 -17.27 -13.62 8.85
N LEU A 83 -17.66 -12.37 8.58
CA LEU A 83 -17.19 -11.20 9.34
C LEU A 83 -17.31 -11.38 10.86
N ALA A 84 -18.41 -11.93 11.35
CA ALA A 84 -18.61 -12.16 12.79
C ALA A 84 -17.59 -13.14 13.37
N THR A 85 -17.29 -14.23 12.65
CA THR A 85 -16.27 -15.21 13.05
C THR A 85 -14.88 -14.58 13.02
N PHE A 86 -14.56 -13.82 11.96
CA PHE A 86 -13.29 -13.10 11.84
C PHE A 86 -13.08 -12.11 13.00
N GLN A 87 -14.13 -11.35 13.37
CA GLN A 87 -14.08 -10.44 14.52
C GLN A 87 -13.77 -11.19 15.81
N GLN A 88 -14.44 -12.32 16.06
CA GLN A 88 -14.19 -13.13 17.26
C GLN A 88 -12.73 -13.61 17.32
N VAL A 89 -12.19 -14.09 16.21
CA VAL A 89 -10.80 -14.57 16.13
C VAL A 89 -9.81 -13.42 16.39
N VAL A 90 -10.04 -12.24 15.81
CA VAL A 90 -9.20 -11.06 16.02
C VAL A 90 -9.30 -10.59 17.48
N ASP A 91 -10.50 -10.51 18.04
CA ASP A 91 -10.72 -10.04 19.42
C ASP A 91 -10.13 -11.02 20.45
N ALA A 92 -10.10 -12.31 20.13
CA ALA A 92 -9.43 -13.34 20.93
C ALA A 92 -7.89 -13.28 20.85
N THR A 93 -7.34 -12.46 19.94
CA THR A 93 -5.88 -12.30 19.74
C THR A 93 -5.43 -10.91 20.21
N PRO A 94 -5.03 -10.74 21.49
CA PRO A 94 -4.71 -9.42 22.05
C PRO A 94 -3.61 -8.67 21.29
N ALA A 95 -2.66 -9.39 20.69
CA ALA A 95 -1.61 -8.79 19.89
C ALA A 95 -2.16 -8.04 18.66
N LEU A 96 -3.29 -8.43 18.11
CA LEU A 96 -3.93 -7.76 16.98
C LEU A 96 -4.79 -6.57 17.40
N THR A 97 -5.45 -6.66 18.56
CA THR A 97 -6.36 -5.60 19.04
C THR A 97 -5.65 -4.49 19.79
N GLN A 98 -4.46 -4.78 20.37
CA GLN A 98 -3.68 -3.84 21.19
C GLN A 98 -2.42 -3.33 20.47
N GLN A 99 -2.22 -3.71 19.21
CA GLN A 99 -1.06 -3.23 18.43
C GLN A 99 -1.10 -1.72 18.23
N THR A 100 0.05 -1.09 18.41
CA THR A 100 0.25 0.35 18.14
C THR A 100 0.99 0.60 16.83
N ASP A 101 1.83 -0.38 16.41
CA ASP A 101 2.61 -0.29 15.18
C ASP A 101 2.91 -1.68 14.63
N ASP A 102 3.29 -1.73 13.34
CA ASP A 102 3.78 -2.93 12.67
C ASP A 102 5.07 -2.65 11.90
N THR A 103 6.02 -3.55 12.02
CA THR A 103 7.30 -3.47 11.32
C THR A 103 7.52 -4.74 10.48
N ILE A 104 7.65 -4.59 9.16
CA ILE A 104 8.02 -5.68 8.26
C ILE A 104 9.54 -5.69 8.11
N SER A 105 10.19 -6.70 8.65
CA SER A 105 11.65 -6.84 8.67
C SER A 105 12.20 -7.72 7.56
N SER A 106 11.40 -8.65 7.04
CA SER A 106 11.80 -9.56 5.96
C SER A 106 10.69 -9.69 4.93
N ARG A 107 11.11 -9.80 3.67
CA ARG A 107 10.21 -9.95 2.50
C ARG A 107 10.81 -10.98 1.56
N SER A 108 10.05 -12.00 1.24
CA SER A 108 10.40 -13.01 0.24
C SER A 108 9.26 -13.13 -0.75
N VAL A 109 9.56 -13.02 -2.03
CA VAL A 109 8.59 -13.21 -3.10
C VAL A 109 9.15 -14.27 -4.04
N ASN A 110 8.40 -15.34 -4.21
CA ASN A 110 8.74 -16.44 -5.10
C ASN A 110 7.52 -16.75 -5.98
N ASN A 111 7.63 -16.42 -7.27
CA ASN A 111 6.53 -16.49 -8.22
C ASN A 111 5.31 -15.69 -7.73
N SER A 112 4.18 -16.39 -7.53
CA SER A 112 2.91 -15.82 -7.06
C SER A 112 2.71 -15.91 -5.55
N VAL A 113 3.73 -16.29 -4.77
CA VAL A 113 3.66 -16.37 -3.31
C VAL A 113 4.63 -15.38 -2.68
N ALA A 114 4.15 -14.62 -1.72
CA ALA A 114 4.96 -13.71 -0.92
C ALA A 114 4.85 -14.08 0.55
N THR A 115 5.99 -14.02 1.25
CA THR A 115 6.05 -14.18 2.71
C THR A 115 6.63 -12.91 3.31
N MET A 116 5.87 -12.29 4.21
CA MET A 116 6.26 -11.12 4.97
C MET A 116 6.44 -11.50 6.42
N SER A 117 7.61 -11.25 6.99
CA SER A 117 7.87 -11.48 8.41
C SER A 117 8.19 -10.17 9.09
N GLY A 118 7.77 -10.04 10.33
CA GLY A 118 7.96 -8.82 11.09
C GLY A 118 7.49 -8.93 12.53
N THR A 119 7.18 -7.79 13.12
CA THR A 119 6.69 -7.72 14.50
C THR A 119 5.55 -6.72 14.61
N LEU A 120 4.60 -7.01 15.50
CA LEU A 120 3.64 -6.04 16.02
C LEU A 120 4.19 -5.45 17.31
N THR A 121 4.13 -4.15 17.44
CA THR A 121 4.42 -3.45 18.69
C THR A 121 3.14 -3.37 19.51
N THR A 122 3.19 -3.88 20.73
CA THR A 122 2.07 -3.84 21.70
C THR A 122 2.56 -3.25 23.01
N PRO A 123 1.67 -2.81 23.92
CA PRO A 123 2.05 -2.36 25.25
C PRO A 123 2.80 -3.41 26.07
N GLN A 124 2.64 -4.70 25.74
CA GLN A 124 3.30 -5.83 26.40
C GLN A 124 4.65 -6.20 25.74
N GLY A 125 5.00 -5.58 24.63
CA GLY A 125 6.24 -5.85 23.88
C GLY A 125 6.01 -6.16 22.41
N SER A 126 7.04 -6.65 21.76
CA SER A 126 7.00 -7.00 20.33
C SER A 126 6.55 -8.45 20.13
N VAL A 127 5.60 -8.66 19.24
CA VAL A 127 5.04 -9.97 18.92
C VAL A 127 5.40 -10.32 17.47
N PRO A 128 6.07 -11.44 17.21
CA PRO A 128 6.45 -11.83 15.86
C PRO A 128 5.23 -12.20 15.03
N ILE A 129 5.27 -11.80 13.75
CA ILE A 129 4.25 -12.13 12.75
C ILE A 129 4.87 -12.70 11.50
N VAL A 130 4.13 -13.59 10.84
CA VAL A 130 4.40 -14.05 9.49
C VAL A 130 3.10 -14.00 8.69
N VAL A 131 3.13 -13.34 7.55
CA VAL A 131 1.99 -13.18 6.65
C VAL A 131 2.35 -13.82 5.31
N THR A 132 1.53 -14.76 4.87
CA THR A 132 1.66 -15.37 3.54
C THR A 132 0.58 -14.80 2.63
N LEU A 133 1.01 -14.36 1.45
CA LEU A 133 0.14 -13.81 0.43
C LEU A 133 0.29 -14.59 -0.86
N THR A 134 -0.80 -14.70 -1.62
CA THR A 134 -0.77 -15.21 -2.99
C THR A 134 -1.25 -14.14 -3.95
N GLN A 135 -0.68 -14.18 -5.14
CA GLN A 135 -1.07 -13.31 -6.24
C GLN A 135 -2.18 -13.98 -7.06
N ASN A 136 -3.32 -13.34 -7.12
CA ASN A 136 -4.44 -13.74 -7.96
C ASN A 136 -4.68 -12.66 -9.03
N GLY A 137 -4.24 -12.94 -10.24
CA GLY A 137 -4.21 -11.95 -11.31
C GLY A 137 -3.24 -10.80 -10.99
N ALA A 138 -3.72 -9.57 -10.93
CA ALA A 138 -2.92 -8.39 -10.58
C ALA A 138 -2.92 -8.08 -9.07
N ALA A 139 -3.75 -8.75 -8.27
CA ALA A 139 -3.94 -8.46 -6.86
C ALA A 139 -3.22 -9.47 -5.95
N TRP A 140 -2.58 -8.97 -4.90
CA TRP A 140 -2.07 -9.77 -3.81
C TRP A 140 -3.14 -9.90 -2.72
N GLN A 141 -3.32 -11.11 -2.20
CA GLN A 141 -4.31 -11.44 -1.18
C GLN A 141 -3.65 -12.22 -0.05
N ILE A 142 -4.06 -11.97 1.17
CA ILE A 142 -3.50 -12.63 2.35
C ILE A 142 -4.17 -13.99 2.52
N ASP A 143 -3.40 -15.07 2.47
CA ASP A 143 -3.89 -16.42 2.70
C ASP A 143 -3.82 -16.82 4.16
N SER A 144 -2.76 -16.42 4.85
CA SER A 144 -2.60 -16.75 6.27
C SER A 144 -1.82 -15.68 7.02
N VAL A 145 -2.16 -15.53 8.28
CA VAL A 145 -1.45 -14.69 9.25
C VAL A 145 -1.13 -15.55 10.45
N LEU A 146 0.16 -15.63 10.80
CA LEU A 146 0.62 -16.24 12.05
C LEU A 146 0.99 -15.13 13.00
N VAL A 147 0.48 -15.19 14.21
CA VAL A 147 0.81 -14.29 15.32
C VAL A 147 1.46 -15.11 16.41
N ASN A 148 2.71 -14.83 16.71
CA ASN A 148 3.51 -15.64 17.65
C ASN A 148 3.51 -17.14 17.30
N GLY A 149 3.58 -17.46 15.99
CA GLY A 149 3.55 -18.82 15.48
C GLY A 149 2.16 -19.50 15.45
N THR A 150 1.12 -18.84 15.95
CA THR A 150 -0.24 -19.38 15.95
C THR A 150 -1.00 -18.81 14.75
N PRO A 151 -1.62 -19.65 13.90
CA PRO A 151 -2.41 -19.16 12.78
C PRO A 151 -3.71 -18.49 13.27
N LEU A 152 -4.11 -17.45 12.53
CA LEU A 152 -5.38 -16.77 12.71
C LEU A 152 -6.49 -17.64 12.11
N GLN A 153 -7.18 -18.40 12.95
CA GLN A 153 -8.23 -19.36 12.55
C GLN A 153 -9.48 -19.16 13.38
#